data_f24a30ebef1cdc6098fdf0d6dd5b890e
#
_entry.id   f24a30ebef1cdc6098fdf0d6dd5b890e
#
_cell.length_a   1.000
_cell.length_b   1.000
_cell.length_c   1.000
_cell.angle_alpha   90.00
_cell.angle_beta   90.00
_cell.angle_gamma   90.00
#
_symmetry.space_group_name_H-M   'P 1'
#
loop_
_entity.id
_entity.type
_entity.pdbx_description
1 polymer ?
#
loop_
_entity_poly.entity_id
_entity_poly.type
_entity_poly.pdbx_seq_one_letter_code
_entity_poly.pdbx_strand_id
1 'polypeptide(L)'
;LANNTDTGTEAVELLSLSVRRGIGKIITARNYVGLITMADGTVIEILPKVMGGDITEEETKRIFLEMLKTLKDVTFKDFNVSNLHADNLSLLDIFIKMFLDEVTILTKQGIKAAYTPVEANERFYKGKLLASQNIKYNLVNKERFFVRYDDFNINRPENRLIKSTLRFLRNTSNDGRNRQNATR
;
A
#
# COMPACT_ATOMS: atom_id res chain seq x y z
N LEU A 1 38.20 -18.63 -6.08
CA LEU A 1 37.92 -17.99 -4.78
C LEU A 1 36.57 -17.25 -4.90
N ALA A 2 35.49 -17.96 -4.54
CA ALA A 2 34.14 -17.42 -4.50
C ALA A 2 33.94 -16.75 -3.14
N ASN A 3 33.75 -15.44 -3.10
CA ASN A 3 33.29 -14.72 -1.92
C ASN A 3 31.80 -14.99 -1.75
N ASN A 4 31.48 -15.90 -0.85
CA ASN A 4 30.14 -16.11 -0.34
C ASN A 4 29.89 -15.01 0.69
N THR A 5 29.19 -13.94 0.31
CA THR A 5 28.60 -13.00 1.27
C THR A 5 27.31 -13.61 1.78
N ASP A 6 27.44 -14.35 2.86
CA ASP A 6 26.37 -14.86 3.68
C ASP A 6 25.69 -13.65 4.36
N THR A 7 24.65 -13.11 3.72
CA THR A 7 23.73 -12.18 4.36
C THR A 7 22.89 -13.03 5.31
N GLY A 8 23.36 -13.14 6.56
CA GLY A 8 22.64 -13.81 7.62
C GLY A 8 21.28 -13.18 7.85
N THR A 9 20.28 -13.69 7.15
CA THR A 9 18.88 -13.44 7.47
C THR A 9 18.59 -14.25 8.71
N GLU A 10 18.63 -13.63 9.89
CA GLU A 10 18.16 -14.29 11.11
C GLU A 10 16.70 -14.65 10.89
N ALA A 11 16.41 -15.95 10.88
CA ALA A 11 15.04 -16.44 10.78
C ALA A 11 14.29 -16.06 12.06
N VAL A 12 13.36 -15.12 11.95
CA VAL A 12 12.53 -14.69 13.07
C VAL A 12 11.40 -15.70 13.26
N GLU A 13 11.43 -16.42 14.39
CA GLU A 13 10.39 -17.38 14.72
C GLU A 13 9.15 -16.67 15.27
N LEU A 14 8.14 -16.50 14.44
CA LEU A 14 6.87 -15.82 14.80
C LEU A 14 5.92 -16.74 15.57
N LEU A 15 5.92 -18.03 15.23
CA LEU A 15 5.05 -19.06 15.80
C LEU A 15 5.90 -20.26 16.21
N SER A 16 5.58 -20.87 17.34
CA SER A 16 6.17 -22.14 17.76
C SER A 16 5.14 -23.25 17.75
N LEU A 17 5.54 -24.42 17.27
CA LEU A 17 4.75 -25.64 17.28
C LEU A 17 5.18 -26.51 18.46
N SER A 18 4.24 -26.88 19.32
CA SER A 18 4.44 -27.81 20.43
C SER A 18 3.40 -28.92 20.40
N VAL A 19 3.72 -30.04 21.07
CA VAL A 19 2.76 -31.14 21.23
C VAL A 19 2.45 -31.29 22.71
N ARG A 20 1.17 -31.17 23.06
CA ARG A 20 0.71 -31.36 24.44
C ARG A 20 -0.10 -32.63 24.55
N ARG A 21 0.27 -33.47 25.53
CA ARG A 21 -0.39 -34.75 25.78
C ARG A 21 -1.88 -34.53 26.06
N GLY A 22 -2.76 -35.23 25.35
CA GLY A 22 -4.22 -35.11 25.46
C GLY A 22 -4.89 -34.00 24.63
N ILE A 23 -4.11 -33.04 24.07
CA ILE A 23 -4.62 -31.94 23.26
C ILE A 23 -4.13 -32.03 21.80
N GLY A 24 -2.94 -32.62 21.59
CA GLY A 24 -2.35 -32.71 20.25
C GLY A 24 -1.36 -31.58 19.95
N LYS A 25 -1.29 -31.17 18.69
CA LYS A 25 -0.41 -30.08 18.22
C LYS A 25 -1.00 -28.72 18.60
N ILE A 26 -0.17 -27.89 19.22
CA ILE A 26 -0.53 -26.52 19.63
C ILE A 26 0.42 -25.56 18.94
N ILE A 27 -0.15 -24.51 18.33
CA ILE A 27 0.59 -23.38 17.79
C ILE A 27 0.54 -22.26 18.83
N THR A 28 1.69 -21.73 19.20
CA THR A 28 1.81 -20.62 20.16
C THR A 28 2.49 -19.45 19.48
N ALA A 29 1.86 -18.27 19.54
CA ALA A 29 2.49 -17.04 19.09
C ALA A 29 3.63 -16.64 20.03
N ARG A 30 4.72 -16.15 19.46
CA ARG A 30 5.84 -15.57 20.18
C ARG A 30 5.55 -14.09 20.51
N ASN A 31 6.57 -13.30 20.83
CA ASN A 31 6.45 -11.88 21.20
C ASN A 31 6.20 -10.97 20.00
N TYR A 32 5.18 -11.28 19.20
CA TYR A 32 4.79 -10.54 18.00
C TYR A 32 3.33 -10.20 18.04
N VAL A 33 3.01 -9.05 17.46
CA VAL A 33 1.64 -8.59 17.18
C VAL A 33 1.59 -8.20 15.72
N GLY A 34 0.58 -8.64 14.98
CA GLY A 34 0.43 -8.31 13.58
C GLY A 34 -0.31 -9.37 12.78
N LEU A 35 0.01 -9.42 11.49
CA LEU A 35 -0.65 -10.26 10.50
C LEU A 35 0.36 -11.14 9.79
N ILE A 36 0.02 -12.41 9.63
CA ILE A 36 0.76 -13.37 8.80
C ILE A 36 -0.18 -13.82 7.69
N THR A 37 0.18 -13.53 6.43
CA THR A 37 -0.57 -14.03 5.27
C THR A 37 0.17 -15.23 4.69
N MET A 38 -0.52 -16.35 4.61
CA MET A 38 -0.02 -17.58 4.02
C MET A 38 -0.15 -17.56 2.49
N ALA A 39 0.59 -18.42 1.81
CA ALA A 39 0.57 -18.53 0.35
C ALA A 39 -0.80 -18.95 -0.23
N ASP A 40 -1.61 -19.64 0.56
CA ASP A 40 -2.97 -20.08 0.23
C ASP A 40 -4.04 -18.97 0.47
N GLY A 41 -3.60 -17.78 0.93
CA GLY A 41 -4.49 -16.66 1.26
C GLY A 41 -5.03 -16.68 2.69
N THR A 42 -4.69 -17.69 3.51
CA THR A 42 -5.06 -17.72 4.94
C THR A 42 -4.35 -16.58 5.68
N VAL A 43 -5.09 -15.82 6.48
CA VAL A 43 -4.56 -14.73 7.31
C VAL A 43 -4.63 -15.14 8.78
N ILE A 44 -3.49 -15.10 9.46
CA ILE A 44 -3.39 -15.33 10.90
C ILE A 44 -3.20 -13.98 11.58
N GLU A 45 -4.14 -13.62 12.47
CA GLU A 45 -4.06 -12.42 13.29
C GLU A 45 -3.46 -12.75 14.64
N ILE A 46 -2.38 -12.06 14.98
CA ILE A 46 -1.72 -12.17 16.30
C ILE A 46 -2.00 -10.86 17.05
N LEU A 47 -2.92 -10.92 18.00
CA LEU A 47 -3.32 -9.77 18.81
C LEU A 47 -2.44 -9.63 20.05
N PRO A 48 -2.31 -8.41 20.60
CA PRO A 48 -1.57 -8.19 21.84
C PRO A 48 -2.24 -8.89 23.01
N LYS A 49 -1.44 -9.42 23.93
CA LYS A 49 -1.94 -9.94 25.19
C LYS A 49 -2.34 -8.77 26.10
N VAL A 50 -3.62 -8.54 26.25
CA VAL A 50 -4.16 -7.54 27.17
C VAL A 50 -4.40 -8.20 28.51
N MET A 51 -3.87 -7.62 29.60
CA MET A 51 -4.15 -8.08 30.96
C MET A 51 -5.49 -7.51 31.46
N GLY A 52 -6.38 -8.38 31.84
CA GLY A 52 -7.72 -8.02 32.37
C GLY A 52 -8.68 -9.17 32.08
N GLY A 53 -9.76 -9.34 32.85
CA GLY A 53 -10.69 -10.46 32.80
C GLY A 53 -11.11 -10.98 31.42
N ASP A 54 -12.34 -11.35 31.20
CA ASP A 54 -12.86 -11.89 29.93
C ASP A 54 -12.97 -10.80 28.84
N ILE A 55 -11.79 -10.34 28.31
CA ILE A 55 -11.73 -9.36 27.23
C ILE A 55 -12.01 -10.07 25.91
N THR A 56 -12.96 -9.56 25.12
CA THR A 56 -13.30 -10.12 23.81
C THR A 56 -12.22 -9.81 22.76
N GLU A 57 -12.26 -10.53 21.63
CA GLU A 57 -11.35 -10.28 20.50
C GLU A 57 -11.53 -8.87 19.95
N GLU A 58 -12.79 -8.39 19.85
CA GLU A 58 -13.10 -7.05 19.39
C GLU A 58 -12.51 -5.97 20.32
N GLU A 59 -12.63 -6.16 21.62
CA GLU A 59 -12.04 -5.24 22.60
C GLU A 59 -10.51 -5.22 22.51
N THR A 60 -9.90 -6.38 22.30
CA THR A 60 -8.45 -6.49 22.10
C THR A 60 -8.00 -5.77 20.84
N LYS A 61 -8.71 -5.92 19.72
CA LYS A 61 -8.47 -5.17 18.47
C LYS A 61 -8.61 -3.66 18.70
N ARG A 62 -9.62 -3.23 19.43
CA ARG A 62 -9.82 -1.82 19.77
C ARG A 62 -8.64 -1.24 20.55
N ILE A 63 -8.24 -1.93 21.62
CA ILE A 63 -7.10 -1.51 22.44
C ILE A 63 -5.83 -1.42 21.59
N PHE A 64 -5.60 -2.41 20.74
CA PHE A 64 -4.45 -2.41 19.82
C PHE A 64 -4.46 -1.20 18.87
N LEU A 65 -5.59 -0.89 18.26
CA LEU A 65 -5.73 0.27 17.37
C LEU A 65 -5.53 1.60 18.12
N GLU A 66 -6.04 1.72 19.35
CA GLU A 66 -5.79 2.90 20.18
C GLU A 66 -4.30 3.02 20.56
N MET A 67 -3.62 1.91 20.85
CA MET A 67 -2.18 1.91 21.08
C MET A 67 -1.40 2.38 19.84
N LEU A 68 -1.82 1.99 18.64
CA LEU A 68 -1.18 2.43 17.38
C LEU A 68 -1.28 3.95 17.19
N LYS A 69 -2.38 4.60 17.63
CA LYS A 69 -2.52 6.07 17.57
C LYS A 69 -1.48 6.82 18.41
N THR A 70 -0.93 6.18 19.43
CA THR A 70 0.07 6.80 20.30
C THR A 70 1.48 6.80 19.68
N LEU A 71 1.70 6.02 18.63
CA LEU A 71 2.98 5.96 17.93
C LEU A 71 3.24 7.26 17.18
N LYS A 72 4.45 7.82 17.33
CA LYS A 72 4.82 9.12 16.72
C LYS A 72 4.84 9.09 15.18
N ASP A 73 5.17 7.94 14.60
CA ASP A 73 5.37 7.77 13.15
C ASP A 73 4.11 7.32 12.40
N VAL A 74 2.99 7.18 13.11
CA VAL A 74 1.71 6.79 12.52
C VAL A 74 0.90 8.04 12.21
N THR A 75 0.71 8.32 10.91
CA THR A 75 0.03 9.53 10.42
C THR A 75 -1.50 9.46 10.48
N PHE A 76 -2.09 8.26 10.54
CA PHE A 76 -3.55 8.06 10.57
C PHE A 76 -4.12 8.11 11.99
N LYS A 77 -3.94 9.25 12.67
CA LYS A 77 -4.44 9.43 14.05
C LYS A 77 -5.94 9.66 14.13
N ASP A 78 -6.57 10.07 13.03
CA ASP A 78 -7.96 10.56 13.01
C ASP A 78 -8.98 9.48 12.61
N PHE A 79 -8.58 8.20 12.47
CA PHE A 79 -9.57 7.18 12.17
C PHE A 79 -10.48 6.91 13.38
N ASN A 80 -11.77 6.87 13.12
CA ASN A 80 -12.78 6.64 14.15
C ASN A 80 -12.93 5.15 14.41
N VAL A 81 -12.35 4.68 15.51
CA VAL A 81 -12.41 3.27 15.94
C VAL A 81 -13.86 2.80 16.13
N SER A 82 -14.77 3.69 16.55
CA SER A 82 -16.17 3.34 16.78
C SER A 82 -16.89 2.83 15.52
N ASN A 83 -16.52 3.30 14.34
CA ASN A 83 -17.10 2.86 13.08
C ASN A 83 -16.57 1.49 12.63
N LEU A 84 -15.47 1.02 13.21
CA LEU A 84 -14.85 -0.27 12.87
C LEU A 84 -15.51 -1.45 13.56
N HIS A 85 -16.23 -1.19 14.69
CA HIS A 85 -16.93 -2.22 15.45
C HIS A 85 -18.18 -2.75 14.76
N ALA A 86 -18.86 -1.90 14.00
CA ALA A 86 -20.12 -2.28 13.36
C ALA A 86 -19.95 -3.36 12.28
N ASP A 87 -18.73 -3.58 11.81
CA ASP A 87 -18.47 -4.34 10.59
C ASP A 87 -17.79 -5.69 10.81
N ASN A 88 -17.40 -6.03 12.04
CA ASN A 88 -16.66 -7.28 12.38
C ASN A 88 -15.49 -7.57 11.42
N LEU A 89 -14.75 -6.51 11.06
CA LEU A 89 -13.67 -6.56 10.07
C LEU A 89 -12.43 -7.28 10.63
N SER A 90 -11.74 -7.98 9.75
CA SER A 90 -10.39 -8.46 10.05
C SER A 90 -9.45 -7.26 10.28
N LEU A 91 -8.40 -7.47 11.06
CA LEU A 91 -7.38 -6.43 11.28
C LEU A 91 -6.74 -5.97 9.96
N LEU A 92 -6.56 -6.87 9.01
CA LEU A 92 -6.10 -6.55 7.66
C LEU A 92 -7.06 -5.60 6.95
N ASP A 93 -8.37 -5.90 6.97
CA ASP A 93 -9.36 -5.06 6.31
C ASP A 93 -9.51 -3.69 6.97
N ILE A 94 -9.26 -3.60 8.28
CA ILE A 94 -9.17 -2.32 9.00
C ILE A 94 -8.01 -1.48 8.46
N PHE A 95 -6.81 -2.04 8.34
CA PHE A 95 -5.67 -1.33 7.78
C PHE A 95 -5.88 -0.93 6.31
N ILE A 96 -6.49 -1.82 5.52
CA ILE A 96 -6.87 -1.50 4.14
C ILE A 96 -7.83 -0.32 4.10
N LYS A 97 -8.87 -0.32 4.94
CA LYS A 97 -9.82 0.80 5.03
C LYS A 97 -9.14 2.11 5.38
N MET A 98 -8.25 2.10 6.39
CA MET A 98 -7.49 3.29 6.77
C MET A 98 -6.67 3.85 5.61
N PHE A 99 -5.97 2.98 4.88
CA PHE A 99 -5.22 3.39 3.69
C PHE A 99 -6.13 3.98 2.60
N LEU A 100 -7.29 3.36 2.34
CA LEU A 100 -8.25 3.85 1.34
C LEU A 100 -8.84 5.20 1.73
N ASP A 101 -9.09 5.45 3.01
CA ASP A 101 -9.58 6.73 3.51
C ASP A 101 -8.53 7.84 3.28
N GLU A 102 -7.25 7.58 3.57
CA GLU A 102 -6.16 8.51 3.29
C GLU A 102 -5.98 8.78 1.79
N VAL A 103 -6.04 7.75 0.95
CA VAL A 103 -5.98 7.93 -0.51
C VAL A 103 -7.17 8.75 -1.01
N THR A 104 -8.36 8.57 -0.42
CA THR A 104 -9.54 9.34 -0.76
C THR A 104 -9.36 10.82 -0.42
N ILE A 105 -8.79 11.14 0.75
CA ILE A 105 -8.45 12.50 1.15
C ILE A 105 -7.44 13.10 0.18
N LEU A 106 -6.35 12.39 -0.11
CA LEU A 106 -5.32 12.82 -1.03
C LEU A 106 -5.90 13.11 -2.44
N THR A 107 -6.78 12.24 -2.93
CA THR A 107 -7.41 12.42 -4.25
C THR A 107 -8.31 13.65 -4.28
N LYS A 108 -9.07 13.92 -3.21
CA LYS A 108 -9.91 15.12 -3.08
C LYS A 108 -9.10 16.40 -2.99
N GLN A 109 -7.94 16.37 -2.37
CA GLN A 109 -6.99 17.50 -2.30
C GLN A 109 -6.27 17.75 -3.63
N GLY A 110 -6.28 16.78 -4.53
CA GLY A 110 -5.59 16.78 -5.81
C GLY A 110 -4.28 15.98 -5.75
N ILE A 111 -4.16 15.02 -6.64
CA ILE A 111 -2.95 14.21 -6.75
C ILE A 111 -1.78 15.04 -7.29
N LYS A 112 -0.59 14.72 -6.83
CA LYS A 112 0.62 15.46 -7.17
C LYS A 112 0.92 15.39 -8.67
N ALA A 113 1.02 16.55 -9.31
CA ALA A 113 1.42 16.70 -10.71
C ALA A 113 2.76 17.42 -10.81
N ALA A 114 3.46 17.27 -11.93
CA ALA A 114 4.70 17.98 -12.20
C ALA A 114 4.89 18.21 -13.69
N TYR A 115 5.71 19.20 -14.01
CA TYR A 115 6.21 19.40 -15.35
C TYR A 115 7.30 18.39 -15.66
N THR A 116 7.15 17.70 -16.80
CA THR A 116 8.12 16.72 -17.30
C THR A 116 8.53 17.14 -18.71
N PRO A 117 9.82 17.29 -19.01
CA PRO A 117 10.26 17.63 -20.36
C PRO A 117 9.96 16.46 -21.31
N VAL A 118 9.27 16.78 -22.39
CA VAL A 118 8.89 15.83 -23.45
C VAL A 118 9.49 16.28 -24.76
N GLU A 119 10.09 15.36 -25.51
CA GLU A 119 10.49 15.55 -26.89
C GLU A 119 9.55 14.76 -27.79
N ALA A 120 8.85 15.44 -28.68
CA ALA A 120 7.85 14.80 -29.53
C ALA A 120 7.77 15.46 -30.91
N ASN A 121 7.30 14.67 -31.89
CA ASN A 121 7.02 15.15 -33.24
C ASN A 121 5.54 15.53 -33.34
N GLU A 122 5.24 16.81 -33.17
CA GLU A 122 3.90 17.36 -33.03
C GLU A 122 3.42 18.02 -34.33
N ARG A 123 2.10 18.13 -34.48
CA ARG A 123 1.48 18.89 -35.59
C ARG A 123 1.42 20.39 -35.32
N PHE A 124 1.56 20.79 -34.07
CA PHE A 124 1.52 22.18 -33.66
C PHE A 124 2.85 22.56 -33.02
N TYR A 125 3.32 23.76 -33.34
CA TYR A 125 4.52 24.30 -32.72
C TYR A 125 4.22 24.67 -31.26
N LYS A 126 5.02 24.09 -30.34
CA LYS A 126 4.98 24.43 -28.90
C LYS A 126 6.34 24.22 -28.27
N GLY A 127 6.70 25.07 -27.33
CA GLY A 127 7.98 24.98 -26.65
C GLY A 127 9.17 25.32 -27.57
N LYS A 128 10.24 24.54 -27.52
CA LYS A 128 11.50 24.76 -28.24
C LYS A 128 11.64 23.79 -29.42
N LEU A 129 11.90 24.34 -30.64
CA LEU A 129 12.19 23.50 -31.79
C LEU A 129 13.58 22.84 -31.64
N LEU A 130 13.64 21.57 -31.85
CA LEU A 130 14.88 20.79 -31.92
C LEU A 130 15.27 20.65 -33.39
N ALA A 131 16.03 21.63 -33.89
CA ALA A 131 16.33 21.80 -35.32
C ALA A 131 16.96 20.54 -35.97
N SER A 132 17.90 19.89 -35.29
CA SER A 132 18.57 18.69 -35.81
C SER A 132 17.58 17.54 -35.99
N GLN A 133 16.71 17.30 -34.99
CA GLN A 133 15.68 16.27 -35.07
C GLN A 133 14.60 16.65 -36.07
N ASN A 134 14.23 17.92 -36.12
CA ASN A 134 13.24 18.40 -37.09
C ASN A 134 13.69 18.18 -38.53
N ILE A 135 14.94 18.50 -38.86
CA ILE A 135 15.50 18.22 -40.17
C ILE A 135 15.52 16.70 -40.45
N LYS A 136 15.97 15.92 -39.47
CA LYS A 136 16.08 14.45 -39.62
C LYS A 136 14.72 13.77 -39.89
N TYR A 137 13.68 14.18 -39.19
CA TYR A 137 12.39 13.47 -39.23
C TYR A 137 11.32 14.18 -40.08
N ASN A 138 11.43 15.48 -40.30
CA ASN A 138 10.40 16.29 -40.93
C ASN A 138 10.84 16.96 -42.24
N LEU A 139 11.97 16.52 -42.84
CA LEU A 139 12.42 17.05 -44.10
C LEU A 139 11.37 16.93 -45.22
N VAL A 140 10.59 15.82 -45.19
CA VAL A 140 9.52 15.56 -46.12
C VAL A 140 8.16 15.99 -45.52
N ASN A 141 7.93 15.73 -44.23
CA ASN A 141 6.69 16.05 -43.52
C ASN A 141 6.74 17.45 -42.90
N LYS A 142 6.66 18.47 -43.74
CA LYS A 142 6.84 19.88 -43.34
C LYS A 142 5.70 20.39 -42.43
N GLU A 143 4.62 19.67 -42.30
CA GLU A 143 3.49 19.99 -41.40
C GLU A 143 3.71 19.58 -39.96
N ARG A 144 4.89 19.02 -39.63
CA ARG A 144 5.26 18.59 -38.27
C ARG A 144 6.47 19.34 -37.76
N PHE A 145 6.54 19.42 -36.43
CA PHE A 145 7.59 20.10 -35.68
C PHE A 145 8.16 19.17 -34.63
N PHE A 146 9.46 18.90 -34.67
CA PHE A 146 10.09 18.16 -33.59
C PHE A 146 10.48 19.15 -32.48
N VAL A 147 9.74 19.08 -31.37
CA VAL A 147 9.78 20.07 -30.30
C VAL A 147 10.09 19.45 -28.95
N ARG A 148 10.68 20.28 -28.07
CA ARG A 148 10.78 20.01 -26.63
C ARG A 148 9.90 21.00 -25.89
N TYR A 149 9.06 20.48 -25.02
CA TYR A 149 8.19 21.26 -24.16
C TYR A 149 7.99 20.58 -22.81
N ASP A 150 7.57 21.33 -21.80
CA ASP A 150 7.23 20.78 -20.51
C ASP A 150 5.75 20.39 -20.49
N ASP A 151 5.50 19.09 -20.26
CA ASP A 151 4.15 18.55 -20.13
C ASP A 151 3.77 18.43 -18.65
N PHE A 152 2.66 19.09 -18.29
CA PHE A 152 2.13 19.01 -16.92
C PHE A 152 1.26 17.79 -16.77
N ASN A 153 1.75 16.77 -16.09
CA ASN A 153 1.03 15.52 -15.95
C ASN A 153 1.13 14.90 -14.55
N ILE A 154 0.22 13.99 -14.29
CA ILE A 154 0.11 13.25 -13.03
C ILE A 154 0.86 11.91 -13.04
N ASN A 155 1.55 11.57 -14.13
CA ASN A 155 2.25 10.29 -14.27
C ASN A 155 3.57 10.28 -13.49
N ARG A 156 3.47 10.42 -12.17
CA ARG A 156 4.59 10.39 -11.25
C ARG A 156 4.78 9.02 -10.62
N PRO A 157 6.01 8.69 -10.17
CA PRO A 157 6.29 7.43 -9.47
C PRO A 157 5.37 7.21 -8.27
N GLU A 158 5.13 8.26 -7.47
CA GLU A 158 4.28 8.21 -6.29
C GLU A 158 2.83 7.82 -6.65
N ASN A 159 2.26 8.44 -7.68
CA ASN A 159 0.90 8.14 -8.12
C ASN A 159 0.79 6.74 -8.73
N ARG A 160 1.84 6.28 -9.42
CA ARG A 160 1.90 4.90 -9.92
C ARG A 160 1.96 3.88 -8.78
N LEU A 161 2.71 4.20 -7.72
CA LEU A 161 2.77 3.35 -6.52
C LEU A 161 1.38 3.23 -5.87
N ILE A 162 0.72 4.37 -5.61
CA ILE A 162 -0.65 4.38 -5.06
C ILE A 162 -1.59 3.53 -5.93
N LYS A 163 -1.57 3.72 -7.25
CA LYS A 163 -2.43 2.96 -8.18
C LYS A 163 -2.14 1.46 -8.15
N SER A 164 -0.88 1.06 -8.08
CA SER A 164 -0.51 -0.37 -7.99
C SER A 164 -0.94 -0.98 -6.65
N THR A 165 -0.78 -0.23 -5.56
CA THR A 165 -1.24 -0.64 -4.22
C THR A 165 -2.77 -0.81 -4.19
N LEU A 166 -3.54 0.13 -4.74
CA LEU A 166 -5.00 0.00 -4.82
C LEU A 166 -5.42 -1.26 -5.55
N ARG A 167 -4.78 -1.59 -6.68
CA ARG A 167 -5.06 -2.82 -7.43
C ARG A 167 -4.74 -4.08 -6.62
N PHE A 168 -3.64 -4.07 -5.89
CA PHE A 168 -3.25 -5.18 -5.01
C PHE A 168 -4.28 -5.34 -3.88
N LEU A 169 -4.61 -4.26 -3.16
CA LEU A 169 -5.53 -4.29 -2.03
C LEU A 169 -6.95 -4.69 -2.42
N ARG A 170 -7.41 -4.31 -3.61
CA ARG A 170 -8.70 -4.76 -4.14
C ARG A 170 -8.81 -6.28 -4.21
N ASN A 171 -7.72 -6.96 -4.54
CA ASN A 171 -7.69 -8.42 -4.65
C ASN A 171 -7.41 -9.11 -3.30
N THR A 172 -6.79 -8.39 -2.36
CA THR A 172 -6.38 -8.92 -1.06
C THR A 172 -7.50 -8.79 -0.01
N SER A 173 -8.29 -7.71 -0.06
CA SER A 173 -9.36 -7.47 0.90
C SER A 173 -10.47 -8.50 0.78
N ASN A 174 -10.96 -8.98 1.92
CA ASN A 174 -12.16 -9.82 2.03
C ASN A 174 -13.43 -8.98 2.17
N ASP A 175 -13.32 -7.70 2.56
CA ASP A 175 -14.46 -6.79 2.68
C ASP A 175 -14.90 -6.20 1.33
N GLY A 176 -16.20 -6.32 1.02
CA GLY A 176 -16.79 -5.86 -0.24
C GLY A 176 -16.72 -4.34 -0.41
N ARG A 177 -16.83 -3.57 0.69
CA ARG A 177 -16.75 -2.09 0.66
C ARG A 177 -15.33 -1.64 0.37
N ASN A 178 -14.33 -2.28 0.98
CA ASN A 178 -12.93 -2.00 0.69
C ASN A 178 -12.61 -2.27 -0.78
N ARG A 179 -13.08 -3.40 -1.34
CA ARG A 179 -12.91 -3.71 -2.77
C ARG A 179 -13.53 -2.67 -3.69
N GLN A 180 -14.73 -2.19 -3.34
CA GLN A 180 -15.42 -1.16 -4.11
C GLN A 180 -14.70 0.18 -4.03
N ASN A 181 -14.25 0.60 -2.84
CA ASN A 181 -13.52 1.86 -2.64
C ASN A 181 -12.15 1.85 -3.34
N ALA A 182 -11.47 0.70 -3.39
CA ALA A 182 -10.21 0.56 -4.14
C ALA A 182 -10.38 0.63 -5.67
N THR A 183 -11.61 0.63 -6.18
CA THR A 183 -11.92 0.68 -7.62
C THR A 183 -12.31 2.09 -8.09
N ARG A 184 -12.78 2.94 -7.17
CA ARG A 184 -13.17 4.34 -7.44
C ARG A 184 -11.94 5.24 -7.58
#